data_07b6aab167c810cdb4b20c17e5fee0d4
#
_entry.id   07b6aab167c810cdb4b20c17e5fee0d4
#
_cell.length_a   1.000
_cell.length_b   1.000
_cell.length_c   1.000
_cell.angle_alpha   90.00
_cell.angle_beta   90.00
_cell.angle_gamma   90.00
#
_symmetry.space_group_name_H-M   'P 1'
#
loop_
_entity.id
_entity.type
_entity.pdbx_description
1 polymer ?
#
loop_
_entity_poly.entity_id
_entity_poly.type
_entity_poly.pdbx_seq_one_letter_code
_entity_poly.pdbx_strand_id
1 'polypeptide(L)'
;DPWRVYLTTDHPNGGPFTSYPHLIRLLMDKPFRDEQLERIHKAARSHTRLAEISREYTLEEIAVVTRAAPARTLGLKDRGHLGPGARADVAIYVDGPDREAMFATPSLVMKDGEVVVRRGEIVALTEGRTYAVHPPADALMDKRLQRWFDEAVGLKADHYRIHDGEIRGGQGPEIVELKP
;
A
#
# COMPACT_ATOMS: atom_id res chain seq x y z
N ASP A 1 -5.40 -12.47 -12.34
CA ASP A 1 -4.48 -13.02 -11.34
C ASP A 1 -4.28 -11.96 -10.24
N PRO A 2 -4.86 -12.14 -9.01
CA PRO A 2 -4.79 -11.18 -7.93
C PRO A 2 -3.37 -10.92 -7.40
N TRP A 3 -2.44 -11.85 -7.63
CA TRP A 3 -1.02 -11.69 -7.26
C TRP A 3 -0.27 -10.63 -8.09
N ARG A 4 -0.88 -10.13 -9.13
CA ARG A 4 -0.33 -9.10 -10.04
C ARG A 4 -1.12 -7.79 -9.98
N VAL A 5 -2.00 -7.65 -9.00
CA VAL A 5 -2.86 -6.47 -8.80
C VAL A 5 -2.65 -5.93 -7.39
N TYR A 6 -2.47 -4.64 -7.27
CA TYR A 6 -2.28 -3.95 -5.99
C TYR A 6 -3.33 -2.86 -5.84
N LEU A 7 -3.95 -2.79 -4.67
CA LEU A 7 -4.90 -1.74 -4.36
C LEU A 7 -4.16 -0.57 -3.70
N THR A 8 -4.31 0.62 -4.26
CA THR A 8 -3.78 1.86 -3.68
C THR A 8 -4.77 2.99 -3.85
N THR A 9 -4.76 3.95 -2.91
CA THR A 9 -5.49 5.21 -3.00
C THR A 9 -4.68 6.31 -3.67
N ASP A 10 -3.39 6.07 -3.96
CA ASP A 10 -2.45 7.11 -4.39
C ASP A 10 -2.48 8.33 -3.45
N HIS A 11 -2.44 8.05 -2.15
CA HIS A 11 -2.51 9.09 -1.12
C HIS A 11 -1.31 10.05 -1.21
N PRO A 12 -1.50 11.38 -1.12
CA PRO A 12 -2.77 12.09 -0.93
C PRO A 12 -3.49 12.46 -2.25
N ASN A 13 -2.86 12.25 -3.41
CA ASN A 13 -3.30 12.80 -4.70
C ASN A 13 -4.58 12.14 -5.24
N GLY A 14 -4.67 10.83 -5.18
CA GLY A 14 -5.83 10.08 -5.67
C GLY A 14 -6.97 10.01 -4.66
N GLY A 15 -6.65 9.86 -3.38
CA GLY A 15 -7.65 9.80 -2.31
C GLY A 15 -7.03 9.56 -0.93
N PRO A 16 -7.78 9.80 0.15
CA PRO A 16 -7.31 9.55 1.50
C PRO A 16 -7.25 8.04 1.80
N PHE A 17 -6.43 7.64 2.78
CA PHE A 17 -6.37 6.25 3.25
C PHE A 17 -7.73 5.74 3.74
N THR A 18 -8.59 6.61 4.25
CA THR A 18 -9.96 6.27 4.66
C THR A 18 -10.86 5.80 3.53
N SER A 19 -10.43 5.94 2.26
CA SER A 19 -11.16 5.43 1.09
C SER A 19 -10.99 3.92 0.84
N TYR A 20 -10.04 3.25 1.50
CA TYR A 20 -9.82 1.81 1.27
C TYR A 20 -11.08 0.95 1.48
N PRO A 21 -11.89 1.11 2.54
CA PRO A 21 -13.11 0.33 2.70
C PRO A 21 -14.08 0.46 1.53
N HIS A 22 -14.27 1.67 1.03
CA HIS A 22 -15.10 1.97 -0.14
C HIS A 22 -14.55 1.30 -1.41
N LEU A 23 -13.25 1.39 -1.67
CA LEU A 23 -12.59 0.75 -2.82
C LEU A 23 -12.69 -0.78 -2.75
N ILE A 24 -12.54 -1.37 -1.56
CA ILE A 24 -12.73 -2.80 -1.36
C ILE A 24 -14.16 -3.20 -1.67
N ARG A 25 -15.16 -2.42 -1.22
CA ARG A 25 -16.56 -2.66 -1.55
C ARG A 25 -16.81 -2.63 -3.06
N LEU A 26 -16.21 -1.69 -3.80
CA LEU A 26 -16.33 -1.66 -5.28
C LEU A 26 -15.83 -2.95 -5.94
N LEU A 27 -14.87 -3.66 -5.33
CA LEU A 27 -14.36 -4.93 -5.84
C LEU A 27 -15.25 -6.12 -5.46
N MET A 28 -15.94 -6.06 -4.31
CA MET A 28 -16.67 -7.17 -3.71
C MET A 28 -18.20 -7.11 -3.88
N ASP A 29 -18.75 -5.97 -4.31
CA ASP A 29 -20.19 -5.71 -4.40
C ASP A 29 -20.50 -5.13 -5.79
N LYS A 30 -20.91 -6.00 -6.72
CA LYS A 30 -21.20 -5.59 -8.10
C LYS A 30 -22.38 -4.64 -8.18
N PRO A 31 -23.54 -4.88 -7.52
CA PRO A 31 -24.63 -3.92 -7.50
C PRO A 31 -24.22 -2.51 -7.06
N PHE A 32 -23.44 -2.43 -5.98
CA PHE A 32 -22.87 -1.16 -5.50
C PHE A 32 -21.95 -0.52 -6.54
N ARG A 33 -21.06 -1.30 -7.15
CA ARG A 33 -20.15 -0.81 -8.20
C ARG A 33 -20.93 -0.25 -9.39
N ASP A 34 -21.98 -0.94 -9.84
CA ASP A 34 -22.82 -0.50 -10.95
C ASP A 34 -23.53 0.81 -10.61
N GLU A 35 -24.08 0.96 -9.40
CA GLU A 35 -24.67 2.19 -8.91
C GLU A 35 -23.67 3.35 -8.89
N GLN A 36 -22.45 3.13 -8.40
CA GLN A 36 -21.41 4.16 -8.40
C GLN A 36 -21.03 4.58 -9.83
N LEU A 37 -20.95 3.65 -10.77
CA LEU A 37 -20.67 3.95 -12.18
C LEU A 37 -21.74 4.82 -12.83
N GLU A 38 -22.99 4.75 -12.38
CA GLU A 38 -24.06 5.63 -12.87
C GLU A 38 -23.92 7.07 -12.35
N ARG A 39 -23.31 7.25 -11.17
CA ARG A 39 -23.12 8.55 -10.52
C ARG A 39 -21.93 9.34 -11.03
N ILE A 40 -20.92 8.68 -11.59
CA ILE A 40 -19.74 9.37 -12.11
C ILE A 40 -20.01 10.12 -13.41
N HIS A 41 -19.23 11.14 -13.68
CA HIS A 41 -19.35 11.94 -14.89
C HIS A 41 -19.19 11.06 -16.16
N LYS A 42 -19.98 11.34 -17.20
CA LYS A 42 -20.01 10.54 -18.45
C LYS A 42 -18.63 10.37 -19.08
N ALA A 43 -17.79 11.41 -19.07
CA ALA A 43 -16.43 11.32 -19.60
C ALA A 43 -15.57 10.31 -18.81
N ALA A 44 -15.67 10.28 -17.46
CA ALA A 44 -14.97 9.29 -16.65
C ALA A 44 -15.50 7.86 -16.92
N ARG A 45 -16.81 7.73 -17.06
CA ARG A 45 -17.46 6.44 -17.38
C ARG A 45 -17.01 5.87 -18.72
N SER A 46 -16.79 6.71 -19.73
CA SER A 46 -16.33 6.26 -21.06
C SER A 46 -14.86 5.78 -21.08
N HIS A 47 -14.08 6.11 -20.06
CA HIS A 47 -12.68 5.70 -19.94
C HIS A 47 -12.46 4.52 -18.97
N THR A 48 -13.50 4.03 -18.30
CA THR A 48 -13.40 2.87 -17.42
C THR A 48 -14.01 1.63 -18.04
N ARG A 49 -13.43 0.48 -17.75
CA ARG A 49 -13.95 -0.85 -18.14
C ARG A 49 -14.59 -1.59 -16.97
N LEU A 50 -14.82 -0.92 -15.84
CA LEU A 50 -15.39 -1.54 -14.63
C LEU A 50 -16.79 -2.12 -14.88
N ALA A 51 -17.58 -1.52 -15.78
CA ALA A 51 -18.89 -2.05 -16.15
C ALA A 51 -18.84 -3.42 -16.83
N GLU A 52 -17.72 -3.77 -17.47
CA GLU A 52 -17.52 -5.06 -18.15
C GLU A 52 -17.18 -6.19 -17.17
N ILE A 53 -16.82 -5.86 -15.93
CA ILE A 53 -16.41 -6.83 -14.91
C ILE A 53 -17.66 -7.39 -14.25
N SER A 54 -18.03 -8.64 -14.58
CA SER A 54 -19.19 -9.34 -14.02
C SER A 54 -18.91 -10.00 -12.67
N ARG A 55 -17.66 -10.28 -12.34
CA ARG A 55 -17.27 -10.98 -11.11
C ARG A 55 -17.07 -10.06 -9.92
N GLU A 56 -17.13 -10.62 -8.73
CA GLU A 56 -16.76 -10.02 -7.46
C GLU A 56 -15.48 -10.68 -6.93
N TYR A 57 -14.70 -9.91 -6.17
CA TYR A 57 -13.55 -10.44 -5.46
C TYR A 57 -13.98 -11.14 -4.18
N THR A 58 -13.31 -12.23 -3.85
CA THR A 58 -13.47 -12.93 -2.57
C THR A 58 -12.66 -12.26 -1.47
N LEU A 59 -12.94 -12.56 -0.20
CA LEU A 59 -12.12 -12.10 0.93
C LEU A 59 -10.66 -12.53 0.80
N GLU A 60 -10.41 -13.74 0.28
CA GLU A 60 -9.06 -14.22 0.02
C GLU A 60 -8.35 -13.35 -1.03
N GLU A 61 -9.01 -13.04 -2.14
CA GLU A 61 -8.44 -12.18 -3.17
C GLU A 61 -8.19 -10.76 -2.65
N ILE A 62 -9.06 -10.22 -1.80
CA ILE A 62 -8.82 -8.94 -1.13
C ILE A 62 -7.57 -9.02 -0.23
N ALA A 63 -7.40 -10.09 0.54
CA ALA A 63 -6.20 -10.29 1.34
C ALA A 63 -4.93 -10.37 0.45
N VAL A 64 -5.03 -11.01 -0.71
CA VAL A 64 -3.92 -11.07 -1.67
C VAL A 64 -3.58 -9.68 -2.20
N VAL A 65 -4.53 -8.95 -2.78
CA VAL A 65 -4.25 -7.66 -3.45
C VAL A 65 -3.87 -6.52 -2.49
N THR A 66 -4.24 -6.64 -1.21
CA THR A 66 -3.98 -5.61 -0.20
C THR A 66 -2.84 -5.95 0.77
N ARG A 67 -2.40 -7.20 0.87
CA ARG A 67 -1.42 -7.68 1.86
C ARG A 67 -0.33 -8.56 1.22
N ALA A 68 -0.70 -9.76 0.77
CA ALA A 68 0.25 -10.78 0.37
C ALA A 68 1.03 -10.40 -0.91
N ALA A 69 0.35 -9.91 -1.94
CA ALA A 69 0.99 -9.51 -3.18
C ALA A 69 1.90 -8.28 -3.02
N PRO A 70 1.49 -7.18 -2.34
CA PRO A 70 2.38 -6.08 -2.02
C PRO A 70 3.62 -6.51 -1.22
N ALA A 71 3.45 -7.30 -0.16
CA ALA A 71 4.57 -7.79 0.64
C ALA A 71 5.56 -8.60 -0.20
N ARG A 72 5.07 -9.52 -1.02
CA ARG A 72 5.89 -10.32 -1.94
C ARG A 72 6.66 -9.45 -2.93
N THR A 73 6.01 -8.45 -3.52
CA THR A 73 6.63 -7.56 -4.51
C THR A 73 7.73 -6.70 -3.90
N LEU A 74 7.53 -6.27 -2.64
CA LEU A 74 8.52 -5.53 -1.87
C LEU A 74 9.63 -6.41 -1.26
N GLY A 75 9.59 -7.73 -1.47
CA GLY A 75 10.58 -8.66 -0.89
C GLY A 75 10.46 -8.88 0.62
N LEU A 76 9.33 -8.51 1.23
CA LEU A 76 9.06 -8.66 2.66
C LEU A 76 8.63 -10.11 2.95
N LYS A 77 9.59 -10.97 3.26
CA LYS A 77 9.37 -12.41 3.46
C LYS A 77 8.69 -12.76 4.79
N ASP A 78 8.77 -11.85 5.76
CA ASP A 78 8.28 -12.01 7.12
C ASP A 78 6.88 -11.44 7.36
N ARG A 79 6.17 -11.05 6.31
CA ARG A 79 4.83 -10.46 6.41
C ARG A 79 3.96 -10.69 5.17
N GLY A 80 2.70 -10.31 5.24
CA GLY A 80 1.71 -10.59 4.19
C GLY A 80 1.15 -12.00 4.22
N HIS A 81 1.48 -12.80 5.25
CA HIS A 81 0.97 -14.14 5.51
C HIS A 81 0.89 -14.42 7.01
N LEU A 82 0.16 -15.48 7.39
CA LEU A 82 -0.02 -15.92 8.78
C LEU A 82 0.76 -17.21 9.09
N GLY A 83 1.74 -17.57 8.27
CA GLY A 83 2.56 -18.76 8.45
C GLY A 83 3.60 -18.62 9.56
N PRO A 84 4.23 -19.73 9.97
CA PRO A 84 5.30 -19.71 10.97
C PRO A 84 6.44 -18.76 10.55
N GLY A 85 6.93 -17.97 11.50
CA GLY A 85 8.00 -17.00 11.29
C GLY A 85 7.53 -15.64 10.76
N ALA A 86 6.24 -15.49 10.43
CA ALA A 86 5.68 -14.18 10.07
C ALA A 86 5.60 -13.28 11.30
N ARG A 87 5.79 -11.98 11.06
CA ARG A 87 5.49 -10.95 12.06
C ARG A 87 4.00 -10.94 12.36
N ALA A 88 3.66 -10.70 13.60
CA ALA A 88 2.26 -10.60 14.03
C ALA A 88 1.67 -9.21 13.65
N ASP A 89 1.68 -8.89 12.35
CA ASP A 89 0.98 -7.76 11.75
C ASP A 89 -0.39 -8.27 11.27
N VAL A 90 -1.41 -8.20 12.11
CA VAL A 90 -2.71 -8.84 11.89
C VAL A 90 -3.85 -7.84 12.06
N ALA A 91 -4.79 -7.82 11.13
CA ALA A 91 -6.07 -7.12 11.27
C ALA A 91 -7.22 -8.14 11.28
N ILE A 92 -8.08 -8.05 12.29
CA ILE A 92 -9.24 -8.92 12.47
C ILE A 92 -10.51 -8.09 12.27
N TYR A 93 -11.39 -8.57 11.41
CA TYR A 93 -12.67 -7.97 11.11
C TYR A 93 -13.81 -8.91 11.49
N VAL A 94 -14.94 -8.35 11.86
CA VAL A 94 -16.18 -9.14 12.04
C VAL A 94 -16.85 -9.24 10.67
N ASP A 95 -17.09 -10.46 10.20
CA ASP A 95 -17.73 -10.66 8.89
C ASP A 95 -19.17 -10.13 8.91
N GLY A 96 -19.55 -9.46 7.80
CA GLY A 96 -20.86 -8.84 7.66
C GLY A 96 -21.20 -8.54 6.20
N PRO A 97 -22.50 -8.35 5.90
CA PRO A 97 -22.95 -8.09 4.52
C PRO A 97 -22.50 -6.73 3.98
N ASP A 98 -22.36 -5.74 4.84
CA ASP A 98 -21.82 -4.42 4.47
C ASP A 98 -20.28 -4.49 4.52
N ARG A 99 -19.67 -4.69 3.35
CA ARG A 99 -18.21 -4.80 3.20
C ARG A 99 -17.49 -3.49 3.52
N GLU A 100 -18.11 -2.35 3.26
CA GLU A 100 -17.51 -1.05 3.60
C GLU A 100 -17.43 -0.85 5.12
N ALA A 101 -18.53 -1.05 5.83
CA ALA A 101 -18.57 -0.97 7.29
C ALA A 101 -17.65 -2.01 7.94
N MET A 102 -17.61 -3.24 7.42
CA MET A 102 -16.72 -4.29 7.88
C MET A 102 -15.26 -3.85 7.86
N PHE A 103 -14.77 -3.35 6.73
CA PHE A 103 -13.35 -2.94 6.57
C PHE A 103 -13.04 -1.58 7.21
N ALA A 104 -14.04 -0.72 7.44
CA ALA A 104 -13.85 0.56 8.12
C ALA A 104 -13.57 0.41 9.63
N THR A 105 -14.05 -0.67 10.25
CA THR A 105 -13.96 -0.84 11.70
C THR A 105 -13.38 -2.21 12.07
N PRO A 106 -12.05 -2.37 12.08
CA PRO A 106 -11.43 -3.62 12.55
C PRO A 106 -11.74 -3.84 14.03
N SER A 107 -12.05 -5.09 14.39
CA SER A 107 -12.25 -5.46 15.80
C SER A 107 -10.95 -5.49 16.58
N LEU A 108 -9.84 -5.83 15.89
CA LEU A 108 -8.49 -5.82 16.46
C LEU A 108 -7.46 -5.57 15.36
N VAL A 109 -6.44 -4.75 15.67
CA VAL A 109 -5.23 -4.65 14.86
C VAL A 109 -4.03 -4.86 15.76
N MET A 110 -3.15 -5.74 15.32
CA MET A 110 -1.85 -5.98 15.93
C MET A 110 -0.74 -5.53 15.00
N LYS A 111 0.30 -4.93 15.57
CA LYS A 111 1.53 -4.52 14.91
C LYS A 111 2.72 -5.11 15.66
N ASP A 112 3.52 -5.95 15.00
CA ASP A 112 4.63 -6.69 15.64
C ASP A 112 4.21 -7.43 16.94
N GLY A 113 2.95 -7.91 17.02
CA GLY A 113 2.41 -8.60 18.18
C GLY A 113 1.79 -7.68 19.24
N GLU A 114 1.94 -6.38 19.14
CA GLU A 114 1.30 -5.40 20.04
C GLU A 114 -0.08 -5.01 19.51
N VAL A 115 -1.09 -4.96 20.38
CA VAL A 115 -2.43 -4.52 20.02
C VAL A 115 -2.45 -2.99 19.91
N VAL A 116 -2.64 -2.48 18.71
CA VAL A 116 -2.67 -1.04 18.42
C VAL A 116 -4.07 -0.50 18.17
N VAL A 117 -5.03 -1.36 17.77
CA VAL A 117 -6.44 -1.00 17.62
C VAL A 117 -7.31 -2.05 18.29
N ARG A 118 -8.34 -1.63 18.98
CA ARG A 118 -9.37 -2.47 19.58
C ARG A 118 -10.75 -1.87 19.34
N ARG A 119 -11.64 -2.62 18.68
CA ARG A 119 -13.02 -2.19 18.35
C ARG A 119 -13.06 -0.84 17.62
N GLY A 120 -12.15 -0.63 16.66
CA GLY A 120 -12.06 0.59 15.88
C GLY A 120 -11.34 1.75 16.59
N GLU A 121 -10.97 1.62 17.87
CA GLU A 121 -10.27 2.66 18.63
C GLU A 121 -8.77 2.38 18.69
N ILE A 122 -7.95 3.43 18.49
CA ILE A 122 -6.49 3.36 18.63
C ILE A 122 -6.17 3.29 20.14
N VAL A 123 -5.53 2.19 20.57
CA VAL A 123 -5.19 1.96 21.99
C VAL A 123 -3.69 2.07 22.25
N ALA A 124 -2.86 1.98 21.22
CA ALA A 124 -1.41 2.20 21.29
C ALA A 124 -0.88 2.75 19.97
N LEU A 125 0.22 3.48 20.05
CA LEU A 125 0.99 3.94 18.89
C LEU A 125 2.35 3.26 18.93
N THR A 126 2.74 2.65 17.83
CA THR A 126 4.06 2.03 17.66
C THR A 126 4.85 2.79 16.61
N GLU A 127 6.15 2.88 16.82
CA GLU A 127 7.05 3.41 15.79
C GLU A 127 7.11 2.48 14.59
N GLY A 128 7.21 3.06 13.40
CA GLY A 128 7.43 2.34 12.15
C GLY A 128 8.90 2.01 11.93
N ARG A 129 9.17 1.32 10.81
CA ARG A 129 10.53 1.11 10.28
C ARG A 129 10.58 1.55 8.83
N THR A 130 11.72 2.08 8.42
CA THR A 130 12.01 2.34 7.01
C THR A 130 12.83 1.18 6.47
N TYR A 131 12.38 0.62 5.35
CA TYR A 131 13.12 -0.45 4.66
C TYR A 131 13.86 0.15 3.48
N ALA A 132 15.19 -0.01 3.47
CA ALA A 132 16.05 0.43 2.39
C ALA A 132 16.56 -0.79 1.59
N VAL A 133 16.53 -0.67 0.27
CA VAL A 133 17.10 -1.66 -0.65
C VAL A 133 18.22 -0.97 -1.42
N HIS A 134 19.38 -1.58 -1.42
CA HIS A 134 20.54 -1.11 -2.19
C HIS A 134 20.77 -2.05 -3.39
N PRO A 135 20.07 -1.85 -4.51
CA PRO A 135 20.31 -2.64 -5.72
C PRO A 135 21.72 -2.35 -6.23
N PRO A 136 22.39 -3.34 -6.85
CA PRO A 136 23.67 -3.08 -7.48
C PRO A 136 23.52 -1.99 -8.53
N ALA A 137 24.31 -0.92 -8.38
CA ALA A 137 24.32 0.21 -9.29
C ALA A 137 25.51 0.12 -10.26
N ASP A 138 25.29 0.53 -11.51
CA ASP A 138 26.39 0.69 -12.46
C ASP A 138 27.11 2.02 -12.22
N ALA A 139 28.38 1.95 -11.78
CA ALA A 139 29.20 3.14 -11.54
C ALA A 139 29.38 4.03 -12.79
N LEU A 140 29.25 3.47 -13.99
CA LEU A 140 29.25 4.25 -15.23
C LEU A 140 27.96 5.05 -15.40
N MET A 141 26.83 4.52 -14.92
CA MET A 141 25.55 5.22 -14.96
C MET A 141 25.57 6.43 -14.03
N ASP A 142 26.12 6.33 -12.84
CA ASP A 142 26.27 7.45 -11.92
C ASP A 142 27.06 8.63 -12.57
N LYS A 143 28.15 8.34 -13.23
CA LYS A 143 28.95 9.35 -13.94
C LYS A 143 28.17 10.00 -15.10
N ARG A 144 27.36 9.19 -15.83
CA ARG A 144 26.52 9.67 -16.92
C ARG A 144 25.41 10.58 -16.40
N LEU A 145 24.76 10.18 -15.28
CA LEU A 145 23.72 10.99 -14.64
C LEU A 145 24.28 12.31 -14.13
N GLN A 146 25.41 12.31 -13.44
CA GLN A 146 26.04 13.55 -12.97
C GLN A 146 26.31 14.50 -14.13
N ARG A 147 26.91 14.02 -15.23
CA ARG A 147 27.16 14.82 -16.41
C ARG A 147 25.87 15.37 -17.01
N TRP A 148 24.85 14.54 -17.13
CA TRP A 148 23.56 14.97 -17.65
C TRP A 148 22.91 16.06 -16.78
N PHE A 149 22.98 15.93 -15.44
CA PHE A 149 22.48 16.96 -14.54
C PHE A 149 23.25 18.28 -14.71
N ASP A 150 24.57 18.23 -14.81
CA ASP A 150 25.39 19.43 -15.01
C ASP A 150 25.09 20.12 -16.36
N GLU A 151 24.92 19.36 -17.44
CA GLU A 151 24.73 19.89 -18.80
C GLU A 151 23.27 20.30 -19.12
N ALA A 152 22.29 19.50 -18.70
CA ALA A 152 20.89 19.65 -19.12
C ALA A 152 20.00 20.31 -18.05
N VAL A 153 20.32 20.15 -16.76
CA VAL A 153 19.47 20.62 -15.66
C VAL A 153 20.03 21.86 -14.98
N GLY A 154 21.35 22.04 -15.03
CA GLY A 154 22.05 23.14 -14.35
C GLY A 154 22.07 23.02 -12.82
N LEU A 155 21.71 21.87 -12.27
CA LEU A 155 21.75 21.52 -10.87
C LEU A 155 22.59 20.25 -10.68
N LYS A 156 23.25 20.11 -9.54
CA LYS A 156 24.00 18.90 -9.25
C LYS A 156 23.06 17.73 -8.91
N ALA A 157 23.39 16.53 -9.37
CA ALA A 157 22.62 15.32 -9.06
C ALA A 157 22.47 15.10 -7.54
N ASP A 158 23.43 15.55 -6.75
CA ASP A 158 23.42 15.46 -5.28
C ASP A 158 22.26 16.22 -4.62
N HIS A 159 21.76 17.27 -5.27
CA HIS A 159 20.56 18.01 -4.79
C HIS A 159 19.27 17.18 -4.83
N TYR A 160 19.29 16.05 -5.53
CA TYR A 160 18.14 15.13 -5.65
C TYR A 160 18.33 13.85 -4.82
N ARG A 161 19.44 13.73 -4.10
CA ARG A 161 19.65 12.61 -3.19
C ARG A 161 18.91 12.86 -1.89
N ILE A 162 18.23 11.83 -1.43
CA ILE A 162 17.65 11.78 -0.09
C ILE A 162 18.72 11.17 0.83
N HIS A 163 19.20 11.93 1.79
CA HIS A 163 20.19 11.46 2.75
C HIS A 163 19.53 10.77 3.94
N ASP A 164 20.21 9.81 4.55
CA ASP A 164 19.71 9.06 5.71
C ASP A 164 19.23 9.97 6.85
N GLY A 165 19.87 11.12 7.05
CA GLY A 165 19.46 12.10 8.03
C GLY A 165 18.11 12.75 7.75
N GLU A 166 17.72 12.89 6.47
CA GLU A 166 16.42 13.41 6.07
C GLU A 166 15.33 12.37 6.29
N ILE A 167 15.62 11.09 6.04
CA ILE A 167 14.70 9.98 6.29
C ILE A 167 14.48 9.81 7.81
N ARG A 168 15.54 9.96 8.61
CA ARG A 168 15.49 9.74 10.06
C ARG A 168 14.87 10.89 10.84
N GLY A 169 14.80 12.10 10.28
CA GLY A 169 14.22 13.27 10.96
C GLY A 169 14.81 13.53 12.38
N GLY A 170 16.08 13.18 12.60
CA GLY A 170 16.79 13.32 13.86
C GLY A 170 16.63 12.16 14.85
N GLN A 171 15.41 11.70 15.13
CA GLN A 171 15.07 10.52 15.95
C GLN A 171 14.12 9.57 15.20
N GLY A 172 14.21 9.56 13.89
CA GLY A 172 13.28 8.82 13.04
C GLY A 172 13.40 7.29 13.16
N PRO A 173 12.48 6.57 12.50
CA PRO A 173 12.36 5.12 12.62
C PRO A 173 13.64 4.40 12.20
N GLU A 174 13.86 3.22 12.79
CA GLU A 174 14.95 2.33 12.46
C GLU A 174 14.98 2.07 10.93
N ILE A 175 16.15 2.23 10.30
CA ILE A 175 16.36 1.82 8.92
C ILE A 175 16.78 0.35 8.90
N VAL A 176 15.99 -0.48 8.25
CA VAL A 176 16.27 -1.91 8.06
C VAL A 176 16.70 -2.13 6.62
N GLU A 177 17.94 -2.60 6.44
CA GLU A 177 18.44 -2.95 5.11
C GLU A 177 17.88 -4.30 4.67
N LEU A 178 17.22 -4.32 3.52
CA LEU A 178 16.79 -5.54 2.84
C LEU A 178 17.86 -5.94 1.83
N LYS A 179 18.28 -7.20 1.90
CA LYS A 179 19.13 -7.78 0.86
C LYS A 179 18.25 -8.11 -0.34
N PRO A 180 18.65 -7.72 -1.56
CA PRO A 180 17.91 -8.02 -2.79
C PRO A 180 17.78 -9.51 -3.06
#